data_3706027de9517a5417e08344aaf50ce7
#
_entry.id   3706027de9517a5417e08344aaf50ce7
#
_cell.length_a   1.000
_cell.length_b   1.000
_cell.length_c   1.000
_cell.angle_alpha   90.00
_cell.angle_beta   90.00
_cell.angle_gamma   90.00
#
_symmetry.space_group_name_H-M   'P 1'
#
loop_
_entity.id
_entity.type
_entity.pdbx_description
1 polymer ?
#
loop_
_entity_poly.entity_id
_entity_poly.type
_entity_poly.pdbx_seq_one_letter_code
_entity_poly.pdbx_strand_id
1 'polypeptide(L)'
;MKELYTQRMRSIEIRKGLTDEWERAGVRLGQQYASLTDIITRAWSGKTTRQYKQFKGLKKENLRDNMTNTELILNMLAESAATDLSKEQNPQGYAQSAKIAKKGGSVAKAARDKLESQLGHSVISSAKASDYLPPVHDAELLPDEIDEK
;
A
#
# COMPACT_ATOMS: atom_id res chain seq x y z
N MET A 1 13.09 -12.78 8.06
CA MET A 1 13.80 -11.65 7.48
C MET A 1 13.73 -11.65 5.97
N LYS A 2 14.06 -12.78 5.35
CA LYS A 2 13.98 -12.86 3.90
C LYS A 2 12.59 -12.59 3.36
N GLU A 3 11.60 -13.14 3.99
CA GLU A 3 10.24 -12.96 3.51
C GLU A 3 9.81 -11.50 3.59
N LEU A 4 10.19 -10.83 4.68
CA LEU A 4 9.84 -9.43 4.83
C LEU A 4 10.54 -8.59 3.76
N TYR A 5 11.82 -8.88 3.52
CA TYR A 5 12.57 -8.17 2.50
C TYR A 5 11.94 -8.38 1.13
N THR A 6 11.54 -9.61 0.83
CA THR A 6 10.92 -9.94 -0.46
C THR A 6 9.60 -9.21 -0.64
N GLN A 7 8.79 -9.14 0.42
CA GLN A 7 7.54 -8.40 0.35
C GLN A 7 7.78 -6.93 0.09
N ARG A 8 8.77 -6.35 0.73
CA ARG A 8 9.07 -4.94 0.52
C ARG A 8 9.52 -4.69 -0.90
N MET A 9 10.37 -5.56 -1.44
CA MET A 9 10.81 -5.41 -2.82
C MET A 9 9.65 -5.53 -3.78
N ARG A 10 8.75 -6.46 -3.53
CA ARG A 10 7.58 -6.63 -4.39
C ARG A 10 6.68 -5.39 -4.33
N SER A 11 6.52 -4.84 -3.13
CA SER A 11 5.72 -3.64 -2.96
C SER A 11 6.31 -2.47 -3.75
N ILE A 12 7.63 -2.35 -3.74
CA ILE A 12 8.31 -1.29 -4.50
C ILE A 12 8.09 -1.49 -5.99
N GLU A 13 8.19 -2.73 -6.47
CA GLU A 13 7.99 -3.02 -7.89
C GLU A 13 6.56 -2.70 -8.33
N ILE A 14 5.59 -3.07 -7.50
CA ILE A 14 4.20 -2.82 -7.81
C ILE A 14 3.94 -1.32 -7.87
N ARG A 15 4.48 -0.58 -6.91
CA ARG A 15 4.34 0.87 -6.90
C ARG A 15 4.98 1.49 -8.13
N LYS A 16 6.14 1.00 -8.53
CA LYS A 16 6.80 1.53 -9.70
C LYS A 16 5.97 1.30 -10.96
N GLY A 17 5.35 0.14 -11.09
CA GLY A 17 4.48 -0.13 -12.22
C GLY A 17 3.35 0.87 -12.30
N LEU A 18 2.78 1.22 -11.15
CA LEU A 18 1.69 2.18 -11.10
C LEU A 18 2.16 3.57 -11.49
N THR A 19 3.29 4.02 -10.94
CA THR A 19 3.78 5.36 -11.27
C THR A 19 4.24 5.45 -12.73
N ASP A 20 4.74 4.35 -13.28
CA ASP A 20 5.07 4.32 -14.71
C ASP A 20 3.80 4.55 -15.55
N GLU A 21 2.69 3.96 -15.15
CA GLU A 21 1.42 4.18 -15.85
C GLU A 21 0.95 5.63 -15.72
N TRP A 22 1.13 6.23 -14.56
CA TRP A 22 0.77 7.62 -14.39
C TRP A 22 1.62 8.52 -15.28
N GLU A 23 2.92 8.22 -15.37
CA GLU A 23 3.79 8.98 -16.23
C GLU A 23 3.35 8.86 -17.68
N ARG A 24 3.04 7.64 -18.13
CA ARG A 24 2.57 7.41 -19.49
C ARG A 24 1.27 8.16 -19.75
N ALA A 25 0.41 8.24 -18.77
CA ALA A 25 -0.88 8.89 -18.92
C ALA A 25 -0.79 10.42 -18.85
N GLY A 26 0.39 10.95 -18.56
CA GLY A 26 0.57 12.39 -18.49
C GLY A 26 0.22 13.01 -17.14
N VAL A 27 0.15 12.20 -16.10
CA VAL A 27 -0.08 12.70 -14.76
C VAL A 27 1.20 13.38 -14.27
N ARG A 28 1.05 14.52 -13.61
CA ARG A 28 2.21 15.28 -13.14
C ARG A 28 2.76 14.71 -11.84
N LEU A 29 4.09 14.56 -11.82
CA LEU A 29 4.79 14.11 -10.63
C LEU A 29 4.53 15.08 -9.48
N GLY A 30 4.61 14.57 -8.27
CA GLY A 30 4.44 15.38 -7.08
C GLY A 30 3.01 15.38 -6.62
N GLN A 31 2.38 16.56 -6.64
CA GLN A 31 1.06 16.71 -6.04
C GLN A 31 0.00 15.82 -6.68
N GLN A 32 0.02 15.65 -7.99
CA GLN A 32 -0.96 14.79 -8.62
C GLN A 32 -0.74 13.33 -8.28
N TYR A 33 0.52 12.89 -8.21
CA TYR A 33 0.83 11.53 -7.77
C TYR A 33 0.35 11.30 -6.35
N ALA A 34 0.59 12.27 -5.47
CA ALA A 34 0.15 12.15 -4.09
C ALA A 34 -1.37 12.08 -4.00
N SER A 35 -2.05 12.86 -4.81
CA SER A 35 -3.51 12.87 -4.84
C SER A 35 -4.05 11.51 -5.29
N LEU A 36 -3.47 10.95 -6.35
CA LEU A 36 -3.91 9.65 -6.84
C LEU A 36 -3.64 8.55 -5.80
N THR A 37 -2.52 8.65 -5.12
CA THR A 37 -2.20 7.71 -4.04
C THR A 37 -3.24 7.78 -2.94
N ASP A 38 -3.66 8.99 -2.58
CA ASP A 38 -4.70 9.15 -1.57
C ASP A 38 -6.03 8.58 -2.03
N ILE A 39 -6.36 8.73 -3.31
CA ILE A 39 -7.60 8.17 -3.83
C ILE A 39 -7.59 6.65 -3.68
N ILE A 40 -6.48 6.01 -4.03
CA ILE A 40 -6.36 4.56 -3.89
C ILE A 40 -6.47 4.15 -2.42
N THR A 41 -5.68 4.80 -1.57
CA THR A 41 -5.62 4.45 -0.15
C THR A 41 -6.98 4.62 0.50
N ARG A 42 -7.66 5.73 0.19
CA ARG A 42 -8.96 6.00 0.77
C ARG A 42 -10.01 5.01 0.27
N ALA A 43 -9.92 4.62 -1.00
CA ALA A 43 -10.91 3.73 -1.58
C ALA A 43 -10.90 2.36 -0.90
N TRP A 44 -9.72 1.85 -0.50
CA TRP A 44 -9.70 0.52 0.11
C TRP A 44 -9.63 0.58 1.64
N SER A 45 -9.01 1.61 2.21
CA SER A 45 -8.81 1.65 3.67
C SER A 45 -9.81 2.54 4.39
N GLY A 46 -10.45 3.44 3.65
CA GLY A 46 -11.34 4.43 4.26
C GLY A 46 -10.61 5.62 4.82
N LYS A 47 -9.29 5.70 4.66
CA LYS A 47 -8.47 6.76 5.21
C LYS A 47 -7.54 7.30 4.13
N THR A 48 -7.30 8.62 4.17
CA THR A 48 -6.23 9.18 3.35
C THR A 48 -4.89 8.71 3.95
N THR A 49 -3.81 8.89 3.19
CA THR A 49 -2.49 8.56 3.70
C THR A 49 -2.23 9.25 5.03
N ARG A 50 -2.57 10.52 5.12
CA ARG A 50 -2.34 11.30 6.34
C ARG A 50 -3.16 10.74 7.51
N GLN A 51 -4.43 10.46 7.27
CA GLN A 51 -5.29 9.93 8.33
C GLN A 51 -4.81 8.57 8.80
N TYR A 52 -4.35 7.75 7.86
CA TYR A 52 -3.87 6.42 8.18
C TYR A 52 -2.59 6.51 9.03
N LYS A 53 -1.69 7.42 8.65
CA LYS A 53 -0.48 7.63 9.45
C LYS A 53 -0.83 8.10 10.85
N GLN A 54 -1.78 9.02 10.96
CA GLN A 54 -2.21 9.48 12.29
C GLN A 54 -2.80 8.35 13.10
N PHE A 55 -3.57 7.48 12.47
CA PHE A 55 -4.17 6.34 13.13
C PHE A 55 -3.10 5.41 13.71
N LYS A 56 -1.99 5.25 13.01
CA LYS A 56 -0.89 4.41 13.47
C LYS A 56 0.10 5.15 14.36
N GLY A 57 -0.10 6.44 14.58
CA GLY A 57 0.83 7.22 15.39
C GLY A 57 2.14 7.53 14.71
N LEU A 58 2.13 7.56 13.38
CA LEU A 58 3.34 7.86 12.61
C LEU A 58 3.45 9.36 12.39
N LYS A 59 4.68 9.85 12.27
CA LYS A 59 4.92 11.26 11.97
C LYS A 59 5.57 11.38 10.61
N LYS A 60 6.85 11.06 10.51
CA LYS A 60 7.57 11.10 9.25
C LYS A 60 7.78 9.74 8.66
N GLU A 61 7.52 8.71 9.42
CA GLU A 61 7.76 7.34 8.98
C GLU A 61 6.89 7.01 7.78
N ASN A 62 7.38 6.11 6.97
CA ASN A 62 6.68 5.66 5.78
C ASN A 62 5.49 4.78 6.16
N LEU A 63 4.33 5.09 5.62
CA LEU A 63 3.12 4.33 5.96
C LEU A 63 3.24 2.87 5.52
N ARG A 64 3.71 2.65 4.31
CA ARG A 64 3.78 1.31 3.75
C ARG A 64 4.66 0.39 4.60
N ASP A 65 5.79 0.92 5.08
CA ASP A 65 6.70 0.14 5.91
C ASP A 65 6.13 -0.16 7.28
N ASN A 66 5.04 0.46 7.65
CA ASN A 66 4.41 0.29 8.96
C ASN A 66 3.06 -0.38 8.90
N MET A 67 2.73 -0.97 7.77
CA MET A 67 1.52 -1.76 7.62
C MET A 67 1.74 -3.18 8.09
N THR A 68 0.68 -3.81 8.61
CA THR A 68 0.73 -5.25 8.87
C THR A 68 0.78 -5.98 7.53
N ASN A 69 1.05 -7.28 7.56
CA ASN A 69 1.06 -8.07 6.35
C ASN A 69 -0.24 -7.94 5.56
N THR A 70 -1.36 -8.06 6.24
CA THR A 70 -2.65 -8.00 5.56
C THR A 70 -2.89 -6.63 4.96
N GLU A 71 -2.58 -5.57 5.71
CA GLU A 71 -2.71 -4.22 5.18
C GLU A 71 -1.84 -4.02 3.94
N LEU A 72 -0.60 -4.49 4.02
CA LEU A 72 0.31 -4.32 2.88
C LEU A 72 -0.18 -5.08 1.66
N ILE A 73 -0.67 -6.31 1.85
CA ILE A 73 -1.17 -7.10 0.74
C ILE A 73 -2.38 -6.44 0.09
N LEU A 74 -3.28 -5.90 0.89
CA LEU A 74 -4.45 -5.20 0.34
C LEU A 74 -4.03 -3.95 -0.41
N ASN A 75 -3.05 -3.22 0.12
CA ASN A 75 -2.56 -2.05 -0.57
C ASN A 75 -1.91 -2.42 -1.90
N MET A 76 -1.14 -3.50 -1.91
CA MET A 76 -0.52 -3.98 -3.13
C MET A 76 -1.56 -4.42 -4.15
N LEU A 77 -2.64 -5.05 -3.69
CA LEU A 77 -3.73 -5.45 -4.58
C LEU A 77 -4.37 -4.22 -5.21
N ALA A 78 -4.62 -3.20 -4.42
CA ALA A 78 -5.23 -1.96 -4.93
C ALA A 78 -4.35 -1.34 -6.00
N GLU A 79 -3.05 -1.27 -5.75
CA GLU A 79 -2.12 -0.66 -6.70
C GLU A 79 -1.95 -1.51 -7.96
N SER A 80 -1.89 -2.82 -7.78
CA SER A 80 -1.77 -3.72 -8.92
C SER A 80 -3.02 -3.68 -9.79
N ALA A 81 -4.19 -3.64 -9.16
CA ALA A 81 -5.44 -3.54 -9.90
C ALA A 81 -5.52 -2.23 -10.67
N ALA A 82 -5.10 -1.13 -10.04
CA ALA A 82 -5.08 0.16 -10.71
C ALA A 82 -4.15 0.14 -11.92
N THR A 83 -3.00 -0.51 -11.78
CA THR A 83 -2.05 -0.63 -12.89
C THR A 83 -2.65 -1.41 -14.05
N ASP A 84 -3.26 -2.57 -13.74
CA ASP A 84 -3.85 -3.41 -14.77
C ASP A 84 -4.98 -2.69 -15.48
N LEU A 85 -5.83 -2.00 -14.73
CA LEU A 85 -6.93 -1.25 -15.31
C LEU A 85 -6.42 -0.11 -16.17
N SER A 86 -5.35 0.54 -15.73
CA SER A 86 -4.75 1.63 -16.50
C SER A 86 -4.23 1.12 -17.85
N LYS A 87 -3.57 -0.03 -17.84
CA LYS A 87 -3.06 -0.61 -19.08
C LYS A 87 -4.19 -0.99 -20.02
N GLU A 88 -5.29 -1.47 -19.48
CA GLU A 88 -6.41 -1.92 -20.29
C GLU A 88 -7.23 -0.75 -20.82
N GLN A 89 -7.46 0.27 -20.00
CA GLN A 89 -8.38 1.34 -20.34
C GLN A 89 -7.69 2.60 -20.87
N ASN A 90 -6.36 2.63 -20.77
CA ASN A 90 -5.56 3.70 -21.37
C ASN A 90 -6.03 5.10 -20.99
N PRO A 91 -6.06 5.43 -19.69
CA PRO A 91 -6.49 6.76 -19.27
C PRO A 91 -5.55 7.83 -19.76
N GLN A 92 -6.07 9.03 -19.96
CA GLN A 92 -5.29 10.17 -20.38
C GLN A 92 -5.46 11.27 -19.34
N GLY A 93 -4.36 11.67 -18.71
CA GLY A 93 -4.36 12.77 -17.75
C GLY A 93 -4.86 12.39 -16.38
N TYR A 94 -4.88 13.40 -15.51
CA TYR A 94 -5.18 13.18 -14.11
C TYR A 94 -6.62 12.70 -13.87
N ALA A 95 -7.59 13.35 -14.50
CA ALA A 95 -9.00 13.05 -14.21
C ALA A 95 -9.34 11.60 -14.54
N GLN A 96 -8.87 11.11 -15.68
CA GLN A 96 -9.15 9.74 -16.06
C GLN A 96 -8.36 8.77 -15.19
N SER A 97 -7.13 9.13 -14.83
CA SER A 97 -6.33 8.30 -13.94
C SER A 97 -6.94 8.25 -12.54
N ALA A 98 -7.59 9.31 -12.11
CA ALA A 98 -8.26 9.31 -10.80
C ALA A 98 -9.42 8.31 -10.77
N LYS A 99 -10.16 8.20 -11.86
CA LYS A 99 -11.23 7.21 -11.92
C LYS A 99 -10.68 5.79 -11.85
N ILE A 100 -9.57 5.56 -12.54
CA ILE A 100 -8.91 4.25 -12.52
C ILE A 100 -8.38 3.96 -11.10
N ALA A 101 -7.79 4.95 -10.45
CA ALA A 101 -7.29 4.79 -9.10
C ALA A 101 -8.41 4.36 -8.14
N LYS A 102 -9.56 4.99 -8.27
CA LYS A 102 -10.69 4.64 -7.43
C LYS A 102 -11.17 3.22 -7.70
N LYS A 103 -11.21 2.82 -8.96
CA LYS A 103 -11.60 1.45 -9.31
C LYS A 103 -10.63 0.43 -8.74
N GLY A 104 -9.33 0.72 -8.85
CA GLY A 104 -8.32 -0.19 -8.29
C GLY A 104 -8.48 -0.34 -6.79
N GLY A 105 -8.67 0.78 -6.10
CA GLY A 105 -8.90 0.73 -4.67
C GLY A 105 -10.15 -0.07 -4.31
N SER A 106 -11.18 0.03 -5.12
CA SER A 106 -12.42 -0.68 -4.83
C SER A 106 -12.27 -2.20 -4.94
N VAL A 107 -11.34 -2.67 -5.75
CA VAL A 107 -11.06 -4.12 -5.82
C VAL A 107 -10.52 -4.59 -4.48
N ALA A 108 -9.58 -3.86 -3.92
CA ALA A 108 -9.03 -4.23 -2.61
C ALA A 108 -10.07 -4.05 -1.51
N LYS A 109 -10.95 -3.05 -1.63
CA LYS A 109 -12.00 -2.87 -0.64
C LYS A 109 -12.95 -4.06 -0.61
N ALA A 110 -13.28 -4.61 -1.78
CA ALA A 110 -14.14 -5.79 -1.83
C ALA A 110 -13.46 -6.97 -1.14
N ALA A 111 -12.16 -7.15 -1.38
CA ALA A 111 -11.41 -8.21 -0.72
C ALA A 111 -11.38 -7.99 0.78
N ARG A 112 -11.15 -6.74 1.20
CA ARG A 112 -11.14 -6.40 2.62
C ARG A 112 -12.47 -6.70 3.28
N ASP A 113 -13.55 -6.31 2.62
CA ASP A 113 -14.89 -6.53 3.18
C ASP A 113 -15.17 -8.02 3.35
N LYS A 114 -14.78 -8.80 2.37
CA LYS A 114 -14.99 -10.24 2.45
C LYS A 114 -14.20 -10.84 3.61
N LEU A 115 -12.95 -10.44 3.73
CA LEU A 115 -12.11 -10.96 4.81
C LEU A 115 -12.65 -10.56 6.18
N GLU A 116 -13.04 -9.30 6.33
CA GLU A 116 -13.54 -8.82 7.61
C GLU A 116 -14.85 -9.50 8.00
N SER A 117 -15.66 -9.86 7.01
CA SER A 117 -16.90 -10.56 7.32
C SER A 117 -16.63 -11.93 7.93
N GLN A 118 -15.50 -12.53 7.60
CA GLN A 118 -15.13 -13.83 8.15
C GLN A 118 -14.36 -13.70 9.44
N LEU A 119 -13.60 -12.62 9.62
CA LEU A 119 -12.83 -12.40 10.83
C LEU A 119 -13.68 -11.85 11.98
N GLY A 120 -14.68 -11.04 11.64
CA GLY A 120 -15.50 -10.39 12.65
C GLY A 120 -14.90 -9.11 13.18
N HIS A 121 -13.83 -8.59 12.58
CA HIS A 121 -13.23 -7.33 12.99
C HIS A 121 -12.46 -6.72 11.83
N SER A 122 -12.07 -5.45 12.00
CA SER A 122 -11.36 -4.72 10.97
C SER A 122 -9.91 -5.21 10.84
N VAL A 123 -9.40 -5.20 9.60
CA VAL A 123 -7.99 -5.50 9.36
C VAL A 123 -7.13 -4.24 9.41
N ILE A 124 -7.76 -3.05 9.40
CA ILE A 124 -7.02 -1.81 9.51
C ILE A 124 -6.56 -1.69 10.95
N SER A 125 -5.24 -1.69 11.15
CA SER A 125 -4.64 -1.81 12.46
C SER A 125 -3.89 -0.55 12.84
N SER A 126 -3.92 -0.19 14.11
CA SER A 126 -3.10 0.91 14.61
C SER A 126 -1.67 0.47 14.88
N ALA A 127 -1.39 -0.83 14.77
CA ALA A 127 -0.02 -1.31 14.98
C ALA A 127 0.92 -0.80 13.89
N LYS A 128 2.15 -0.53 14.29
CA LYS A 128 3.18 -0.06 13.38
C LYS A 128 4.42 -0.92 13.57
N ALA A 129 5.43 -0.71 12.73
CA ALA A 129 6.59 -1.58 12.72
C ALA A 129 7.26 -1.71 14.08
N SER A 130 7.35 -0.61 14.83
CA SER A 130 8.00 -0.65 16.13
C SER A 130 7.23 -1.49 17.16
N ASP A 131 5.98 -1.83 16.85
CA ASP A 131 5.18 -2.64 17.78
C ASP A 131 5.44 -4.12 17.64
N TYR A 132 5.91 -4.56 16.46
CA TYR A 132 6.10 -5.99 16.24
C TYR A 132 7.44 -6.34 15.61
N LEU A 133 8.31 -5.38 15.40
CA LEU A 133 9.66 -5.65 14.96
C LEU A 133 10.59 -5.42 16.15
N PRO A 134 11.66 -6.21 16.27
CA PRO A 134 12.57 -6.02 17.39
C PRO A 134 13.29 -4.68 17.29
N PRO A 135 13.76 -4.17 18.43
CA PRO A 135 14.60 -2.97 18.42
C PRO A 135 15.82 -3.18 17.55
N VAL A 136 16.44 -2.09 17.13
CA VAL A 136 17.56 -2.16 16.20
C VAL A 136 18.67 -3.09 16.71
N HIS A 137 19.05 -2.96 17.98
CA HIS A 137 20.12 -3.78 18.49
C HIS A 137 19.75 -5.27 18.53
N ASP A 138 18.48 -5.57 18.71
CA ASP A 138 18.03 -6.95 18.63
C ASP A 138 17.97 -7.40 17.19
N ALA A 139 17.61 -6.51 16.32
CA ALA A 139 17.51 -6.83 14.91
C ALA A 139 18.87 -7.17 14.31
N GLU A 140 19.92 -6.60 14.87
CA GLU A 140 21.24 -6.91 14.37
C GLU A 140 21.61 -8.35 14.61
N LEU A 141 21.08 -8.91 15.67
CA LEU A 141 21.33 -10.30 15.96
C LEU A 141 20.50 -11.22 15.09
N LEU A 142 19.31 -10.78 14.76
CA LEU A 142 18.40 -11.63 14.04
C LEU A 142 18.86 -12.02 12.65
N PRO A 143 19.40 -11.13 11.85
CA PRO A 143 19.77 -11.52 10.49
C PRO A 143 20.69 -12.71 10.45
N ASP A 144 21.58 -12.80 11.40
CA ASP A 144 22.53 -13.89 11.40
C ASP A 144 21.91 -15.20 11.76
N GLU A 145 20.84 -15.13 12.54
CA GLU A 145 20.26 -16.36 13.03
C GLU A 145 19.05 -16.75 12.28
N ILE A 146 18.34 -15.76 11.77
CA ILE A 146 17.07 -16.00 11.16
C ILE A 146 17.15 -16.19 9.69
N ASP A 147 18.14 -15.61 9.08
CA ASP A 147 18.24 -15.66 7.65
C ASP A 147 18.09 -17.03 7.10
N GLU A 148 18.60 -17.96 7.79
CA GLU A 148 18.57 -19.27 7.30
C GLU A 148 17.32 -19.95 7.66
N LYS A 149 16.48 -19.33 8.30
CA LYS A 149 15.30 -20.02 8.65
C LYS A 149 14.15 -19.76 7.96
#